data_399ca9320da9acd72eec8504c049b99f
#
_entry.id   399ca9320da9acd72eec8504c049b99f
#
_cell.length_a   1.000
_cell.length_b   1.000
_cell.length_c   1.000
_cell.angle_alpha   90.00
_cell.angle_beta   90.00
_cell.angle_gamma   90.00
#
_symmetry.space_group_name_H-M   'P 1'
#
loop_
_entity.id
_entity.type
_entity.pdbx_description
1 polymer ?
#
loop_
_entity_poly.entity_id
_entity_poly.type
_entity_poly.pdbx_seq_one_letter_code
_entity_poly.pdbx_strand_id
1 'polypeptide(L)'
;GGSAALPDLNAALLEQQKKLDAMLKAQSAQLKTQDTAAEAALADSRRMLRDMENDGLLAKGTTEVRQEHLGSFEGLAAEVKKTVLGQDAFVDGVVRAMRRPFVLGTEAPTARNVILLCGAPGTGRHFALTETARCMAARGLLQSDKLAIMDLALYPNSGAEKLFLQDLYAALHAPGDTFGGDIYISVMTVLN
;
A
#
# COMPACT_ATOMS: atom_id res chain seq x y z
N GLY A 1 -13.36 -0.23 70.38
CA GLY A 1 -12.25 -0.52 69.58
C GLY A 1 -12.60 -0.69 68.08
N GLY A 2 -12.43 0.24 67.21
CA GLY A 2 -12.74 0.04 65.80
C GLY A 2 -12.50 1.25 64.92
N SER A 3 -11.65 2.19 65.34
CA SER A 3 -11.47 3.45 64.65
C SER A 3 -10.12 3.63 63.97
N ALA A 4 -9.24 2.63 64.02
CA ALA A 4 -7.88 2.75 63.49
C ALA A 4 -7.67 2.31 62.04
N ALA A 5 -8.66 1.72 61.37
CA ALA A 5 -8.53 1.20 60.00
C ALA A 5 -8.83 2.22 58.89
N LEU A 6 -9.58 3.28 59.15
CA LEU A 6 -10.02 4.30 58.19
C LEU A 6 -8.91 5.25 57.71
N PRO A 7 -7.95 5.72 58.57
CA PRO A 7 -6.83 6.55 58.10
C PRO A 7 -5.88 5.82 57.15
N ASP A 8 -5.64 4.53 57.40
CA ASP A 8 -4.75 3.70 56.58
C ASP A 8 -5.34 3.42 55.20
N LEU A 9 -6.66 3.26 55.09
CA LEU A 9 -7.36 3.06 53.83
C LEU A 9 -7.27 4.31 52.94
N ASN A 10 -7.44 5.51 53.52
CA ASN A 10 -7.32 6.77 52.78
C ASN A 10 -5.89 7.02 52.29
N ALA A 11 -4.90 6.69 53.12
CA ALA A 11 -3.49 6.78 52.70
C ALA A 11 -3.17 5.80 51.56
N ALA A 12 -3.67 4.57 51.61
CA ALA A 12 -3.51 3.57 50.58
C ALA A 12 -4.19 4.00 49.25
N LEU A 13 -5.39 4.57 49.33
CA LEU A 13 -6.10 5.11 48.15
C LEU A 13 -5.36 6.28 47.52
N LEU A 14 -4.81 7.18 48.34
CA LEU A 14 -4.03 8.31 47.86
C LEU A 14 -2.72 7.86 47.16
N GLU A 15 -2.06 6.84 47.69
CA GLU A 15 -0.87 6.22 47.09
C GLU A 15 -1.21 5.56 45.76
N GLN A 16 -2.32 4.82 45.70
CA GLN A 16 -2.76 4.23 44.42
C GLN A 16 -3.09 5.28 43.37
N GLN A 17 -3.72 6.38 43.77
CA GLN A 17 -4.04 7.48 42.88
C GLN A 17 -2.77 8.15 42.34
N LYS A 18 -1.75 8.36 43.17
CA LYS A 18 -0.45 8.87 42.75
C LYS A 18 0.25 7.93 41.77
N LYS A 19 0.20 6.62 41.99
CA LYS A 19 0.76 5.63 41.10
C LYS A 19 0.06 5.64 39.76
N LEU A 20 -1.27 5.72 39.76
CA LEU A 20 -2.07 5.78 38.52
C LEU A 20 -1.75 7.06 37.74
N ASP A 21 -1.66 8.21 38.38
CA ASP A 21 -1.29 9.47 37.75
C ASP A 21 0.10 9.42 37.14
N ALA A 22 1.07 8.82 37.85
CA ALA A 22 2.43 8.63 37.34
C ALA A 22 2.46 7.69 36.09
N MET A 23 1.67 6.61 36.13
CA MET A 23 1.54 5.71 34.96
C MET A 23 0.91 6.41 33.77
N LEU A 24 -0.13 7.20 33.97
CA LEU A 24 -0.79 7.97 32.89
C LEU A 24 0.16 9.01 32.28
N LYS A 25 0.96 9.70 33.10
CA LYS A 25 1.99 10.63 32.62
C LYS A 25 3.07 9.94 31.84
N ALA A 26 3.55 8.78 32.31
CA ALA A 26 4.55 7.99 31.57
C ALA A 26 4.01 7.50 30.25
N GLN A 27 2.77 7.04 30.21
CA GLN A 27 2.08 6.58 29.02
C GLN A 27 1.88 7.71 28.00
N SER A 28 1.48 8.90 28.47
CA SER A 28 1.35 10.09 27.63
C SER A 28 2.69 10.54 27.03
N ALA A 29 3.77 10.50 27.79
CA ALA A 29 5.10 10.82 27.32
C ALA A 29 5.59 9.82 26.25
N GLN A 30 5.30 8.53 26.46
CA GLN A 30 5.64 7.48 25.51
C GLN A 30 4.86 7.62 24.20
N LEU A 31 3.57 7.94 24.26
CA LEU A 31 2.75 8.22 23.08
C LEU A 31 3.27 9.42 22.29
N LYS A 32 3.63 10.52 22.96
CA LYS A 32 4.23 11.69 22.30
C LYS A 32 5.55 11.36 21.60
N THR A 33 6.40 10.53 22.21
CA THR A 33 7.65 10.10 21.59
C THR A 33 7.39 9.25 20.36
N GLN A 34 6.41 8.35 20.40
CA GLN A 34 5.99 7.53 19.26
C GLN A 34 5.42 8.39 18.14
N ASP A 35 4.58 9.39 18.45
CA ASP A 35 4.02 10.31 17.48
C ASP A 35 5.12 11.13 16.78
N THR A 36 6.10 11.62 17.53
CA THR A 36 7.23 12.36 16.96
C THR A 36 8.08 11.49 16.02
N ALA A 37 8.34 10.24 16.41
CA ALA A 37 9.07 9.30 15.57
C ALA A 37 8.27 8.95 14.31
N ALA A 38 6.95 8.75 14.43
CA ALA A 38 6.07 8.50 13.31
C ALA A 38 6.01 9.69 12.34
N GLU A 39 5.96 10.93 12.84
CA GLU A 39 6.01 12.14 12.03
C GLU A 39 7.34 12.28 11.28
N ALA A 40 8.47 11.99 11.92
CA ALA A 40 9.78 12.02 11.27
C ALA A 40 9.90 10.96 10.17
N ALA A 41 9.41 9.74 10.41
CA ALA A 41 9.37 8.67 9.42
C ALA A 41 8.49 9.06 8.23
N LEU A 42 7.32 9.66 8.49
CA LEU A 42 6.41 10.13 7.45
C LEU A 42 7.03 11.25 6.59
N ALA A 43 7.78 12.17 7.21
CA ALA A 43 8.50 13.23 6.50
C ALA A 43 9.59 12.67 5.58
N ASP A 44 10.33 11.66 6.04
CA ASP A 44 11.34 10.96 5.21
C ASP A 44 10.68 10.23 4.04
N SER A 45 9.58 9.53 4.27
CA SER A 45 8.81 8.84 3.23
C SER A 45 8.29 9.80 2.16
N ARG A 46 7.74 10.95 2.58
CA ARG A 46 7.28 12.00 1.66
C ARG A 46 8.41 12.58 0.82
N ARG A 47 9.60 12.75 1.40
CA ARG A 47 10.78 13.20 0.65
C ARG A 47 11.18 12.20 -0.41
N MET A 48 11.23 10.91 -0.08
CA MET A 48 11.54 9.85 -1.04
C MET A 48 10.51 9.78 -2.17
N LEU A 49 9.23 9.93 -1.87
CA LEU A 49 8.17 10.00 -2.89
C LEU A 49 8.33 11.20 -3.82
N ARG A 50 8.72 12.37 -3.29
CA ARG A 50 9.03 13.55 -4.12
C ARG A 50 10.24 13.31 -5.02
N ASP A 51 11.27 12.64 -4.52
CA ASP A 51 12.44 12.30 -5.32
C ASP A 51 12.08 11.35 -6.46
N MET A 52 11.24 10.32 -6.20
CA MET A 52 10.71 9.44 -7.23
C MET A 52 9.88 10.18 -8.27
N GLU A 53 9.06 11.14 -7.85
CA GLU A 53 8.28 11.99 -8.76
C GLU A 53 9.21 12.85 -9.64
N ASN A 54 10.24 13.46 -9.05
CA ASN A 54 11.21 14.28 -9.78
C ASN A 54 12.04 13.46 -10.76
N ASP A 55 12.32 12.21 -10.44
CA ASP A 55 13.04 11.28 -11.33
C ASP A 55 12.13 10.68 -12.42
N GLY A 56 10.86 11.06 -12.46
CA GLY A 56 9.90 10.59 -13.46
C GLY A 56 9.35 9.19 -13.20
N LEU A 57 9.57 8.63 -12.00
CA LEU A 57 9.09 7.30 -11.64
C LEU A 57 7.63 7.29 -11.20
N LEU A 58 7.13 8.41 -10.70
CA LEU A 58 5.75 8.62 -10.34
C LEU A 58 5.12 9.67 -11.25
N ALA A 59 3.82 9.56 -11.48
CA ALA A 59 3.09 10.54 -12.25
C ALA A 59 3.14 11.92 -11.59
N LYS A 60 3.35 12.96 -12.40
CA LYS A 60 3.28 14.36 -11.98
C LYS A 60 1.96 14.96 -12.43
N GLY A 61 1.33 15.73 -11.54
CA GLY A 61 0.07 16.39 -11.84
C GLY A 61 -1.12 15.41 -11.92
N THR A 62 -2.14 15.77 -12.64
CA THR A 62 -3.36 14.98 -12.83
C THR A 62 -3.25 14.13 -14.08
N THR A 63 -3.58 12.84 -13.99
CA THR A 63 -3.68 11.98 -15.16
C THR A 63 -4.92 12.34 -15.94
N GLU A 64 -4.76 12.70 -17.22
CA GLU A 64 -5.90 13.01 -18.10
C GLU A 64 -6.67 11.75 -18.47
N VAL A 65 -8.00 11.90 -18.54
CA VAL A 65 -8.88 10.85 -19.04
C VAL A 65 -8.88 10.91 -20.56
N ARG A 66 -8.51 9.80 -21.22
CA ARG A 66 -8.51 9.67 -22.69
C ARG A 66 -9.55 8.65 -23.12
N GLN A 67 -10.44 9.04 -24.03
CA GLN A 67 -11.49 8.18 -24.58
C GLN A 67 -10.90 6.93 -25.28
N GLU A 68 -9.75 7.07 -25.92
CA GLU A 68 -9.03 5.97 -26.57
C GLU A 68 -8.70 4.85 -25.61
N HIS A 69 -8.24 5.19 -24.38
CA HIS A 69 -7.93 4.21 -23.35
C HIS A 69 -9.18 3.47 -22.87
N LEU A 70 -10.31 4.14 -22.77
CA LEU A 70 -11.57 3.51 -22.36
C LEU A 70 -12.03 2.47 -23.39
N GLY A 71 -11.91 2.76 -24.67
CA GLY A 71 -12.19 1.80 -25.75
C GLY A 71 -11.27 0.58 -25.72
N SER A 72 -10.01 0.77 -25.33
CA SER A 72 -9.04 -0.32 -25.22
C SER A 72 -9.33 -1.30 -24.09
N PHE A 73 -10.20 -0.96 -23.12
CA PHE A 73 -10.67 -1.90 -22.11
C PHE A 73 -11.79 -2.82 -22.59
N GLU A 74 -12.41 -2.52 -23.70
CA GLU A 74 -13.49 -3.35 -24.24
C GLU A 74 -12.97 -4.73 -24.64
N GLY A 75 -13.63 -5.78 -24.12
CA GLY A 75 -13.24 -7.15 -24.37
C GLY A 75 -11.97 -7.63 -23.64
N LEU A 76 -11.33 -6.79 -22.84
CA LEU A 76 -10.10 -7.15 -22.12
C LEU A 76 -10.32 -8.32 -21.16
N ALA A 77 -11.37 -8.30 -20.34
CA ALA A 77 -11.68 -9.38 -19.42
C ALA A 77 -11.92 -10.70 -20.16
N ALA A 78 -12.63 -10.68 -21.26
CA ALA A 78 -12.87 -11.86 -22.08
C ALA A 78 -11.57 -12.43 -22.67
N GLU A 79 -10.64 -11.59 -23.09
CA GLU A 79 -9.32 -12.00 -23.57
C GLU A 79 -8.50 -12.68 -22.47
N VAL A 80 -8.43 -12.07 -21.28
CA VAL A 80 -7.70 -12.63 -20.12
C VAL A 80 -8.31 -13.99 -19.72
N LYS A 81 -9.62 -14.12 -19.72
CA LYS A 81 -10.32 -15.37 -19.36
C LYS A 81 -10.03 -16.53 -20.32
N LYS A 82 -9.58 -16.27 -21.54
CA LYS A 82 -9.16 -17.34 -22.46
C LYS A 82 -7.95 -18.12 -21.93
N THR A 83 -7.07 -17.45 -21.21
CA THR A 83 -5.84 -18.03 -20.65
C THR A 83 -5.99 -18.37 -19.17
N VAL A 84 -6.70 -17.53 -18.42
CA VAL A 84 -6.92 -17.67 -16.98
C VAL A 84 -8.26 -18.41 -16.77
N LEU A 85 -8.19 -19.70 -16.54
CA LEU A 85 -9.37 -20.53 -16.40
C LEU A 85 -9.83 -20.63 -14.94
N GLY A 86 -11.15 -20.64 -14.73
CA GLY A 86 -11.75 -20.87 -13.42
C GLY A 86 -11.64 -19.67 -12.44
N GLN A 87 -11.29 -18.49 -12.92
CA GLN A 87 -11.12 -17.28 -12.11
C GLN A 87 -11.90 -16.08 -12.68
N ASP A 88 -13.06 -16.34 -13.28
CA ASP A 88 -13.82 -15.32 -14.01
C ASP A 88 -14.18 -14.11 -13.15
N ALA A 89 -14.70 -14.33 -11.95
CA ALA A 89 -15.06 -13.26 -11.03
C ALA A 89 -13.85 -12.42 -10.59
N PHE A 90 -12.72 -13.09 -10.36
CA PHE A 90 -11.46 -12.43 -10.02
C PHE A 90 -10.94 -11.57 -11.19
N VAL A 91 -10.93 -12.11 -12.40
CA VAL A 91 -10.51 -11.39 -13.61
C VAL A 91 -11.41 -10.18 -13.85
N ASP A 92 -12.72 -10.32 -13.75
CA ASP A 92 -13.67 -9.21 -13.89
C ASP A 92 -13.41 -8.11 -12.85
N GLY A 93 -13.16 -8.50 -11.60
CA GLY A 93 -12.83 -7.57 -10.53
C GLY A 93 -11.53 -6.80 -10.77
N VAL A 94 -10.48 -7.49 -11.19
CA VAL A 94 -9.18 -6.89 -11.50
C VAL A 94 -9.28 -5.93 -12.68
N VAL A 95 -9.90 -6.33 -13.78
CA VAL A 95 -10.06 -5.48 -14.96
C VAL A 95 -10.88 -4.23 -14.64
N ARG A 96 -11.96 -4.37 -13.86
CA ARG A 96 -12.76 -3.23 -13.41
C ARG A 96 -11.94 -2.27 -12.55
N ALA A 97 -11.15 -2.80 -11.62
CA ALA A 97 -10.29 -1.98 -10.78
C ALA A 97 -9.19 -1.28 -11.60
N MET A 98 -8.58 -1.96 -12.55
CA MET A 98 -7.56 -1.39 -13.44
C MET A 98 -8.13 -0.28 -14.35
N ARG A 99 -9.39 -0.40 -14.75
CA ARG A 99 -10.08 0.61 -15.57
C ARG A 99 -10.36 1.90 -14.82
N ARG A 100 -10.60 1.82 -13.52
CA ARG A 100 -11.07 2.95 -12.70
C ARG A 100 -10.22 4.23 -12.83
N PRO A 101 -8.88 4.20 -12.71
CA PRO A 101 -8.06 5.41 -12.86
C PRO A 101 -8.12 6.03 -14.26
N PHE A 102 -8.37 5.23 -15.29
CA PHE A 102 -8.55 5.73 -16.65
C PHE A 102 -9.88 6.47 -16.85
N VAL A 103 -10.87 6.15 -16.02
CA VAL A 103 -12.17 6.84 -16.01
C VAL A 103 -12.13 8.10 -15.16
N LEU A 104 -11.55 8.01 -13.97
CA LEU A 104 -11.59 9.09 -12.97
C LEU A 104 -10.37 10.01 -13.03
N GLY A 105 -9.26 9.56 -13.65
CA GLY A 105 -7.96 10.20 -13.53
C GLY A 105 -7.33 9.96 -12.16
N THR A 106 -6.12 10.48 -11.98
CA THR A 106 -5.34 10.34 -10.73
C THR A 106 -4.53 11.60 -10.49
N GLU A 107 -4.55 12.11 -9.27
CA GLU A 107 -3.71 13.23 -8.85
C GLU A 107 -2.37 12.72 -8.27
N ALA A 108 -1.27 13.36 -8.68
CA ALA A 108 0.05 13.08 -8.11
C ALA A 108 0.20 13.74 -6.72
N PRO A 109 1.06 13.20 -5.82
CA PRO A 109 1.93 12.04 -6.02
C PRO A 109 1.36 10.74 -5.41
N THR A 110 0.23 10.29 -5.84
CA THR A 110 -0.39 9.06 -5.38
C THR A 110 -0.22 7.93 -6.38
N ALA A 111 -0.31 6.69 -5.90
CA ALA A 111 -0.42 5.55 -6.81
C ALA A 111 -1.66 5.70 -7.68
N ARG A 112 -1.53 5.37 -8.98
CA ARG A 112 -2.65 5.44 -9.92
C ARG A 112 -3.82 4.59 -9.46
N ASN A 113 -3.52 3.44 -8.87
CA ASN A 113 -4.51 2.53 -8.35
C ASN A 113 -3.94 1.70 -7.19
N VAL A 114 -4.78 1.40 -6.21
CA VAL A 114 -4.47 0.48 -5.12
C VAL A 114 -5.56 -0.57 -5.08
N ILE A 115 -5.18 -1.83 -5.30
CA ILE A 115 -6.11 -2.95 -5.37
C ILE A 115 -5.74 -3.96 -4.30
N LEU A 116 -6.68 -4.27 -3.41
CA LEU A 116 -6.54 -5.33 -2.43
C LEU A 116 -7.12 -6.62 -3.00
N LEU A 117 -6.26 -7.62 -3.17
CA LEU A 117 -6.64 -8.94 -3.66
C LEU A 117 -6.57 -9.95 -2.52
N CYS A 118 -7.72 -10.49 -2.14
CA CYS A 118 -7.84 -11.48 -1.08
C CYS A 118 -8.15 -12.86 -1.65
N GLY A 119 -7.65 -13.89 -1.00
CA GLY A 119 -7.92 -15.27 -1.39
C GLY A 119 -6.90 -16.25 -0.82
N ALA A 120 -7.20 -17.54 -0.92
CA ALA A 120 -6.29 -18.59 -0.50
C ALA A 120 -4.98 -18.60 -1.32
N PRO A 121 -3.84 -19.02 -0.74
CA PRO A 121 -2.61 -19.23 -1.49
C PRO A 121 -2.81 -20.27 -2.60
N GLY A 122 -2.09 -20.11 -3.72
CA GLY A 122 -2.12 -21.08 -4.82
C GLY A 122 -3.37 -21.03 -5.71
N THR A 123 -4.19 -19.98 -5.63
CA THR A 123 -5.40 -19.82 -6.45
C THR A 123 -5.16 -19.22 -7.84
N GLY A 124 -3.90 -19.02 -8.24
CA GLY A 124 -3.55 -18.47 -9.56
C GLY A 124 -3.68 -16.94 -9.70
N ARG A 125 -3.77 -16.22 -8.59
CA ARG A 125 -3.90 -14.75 -8.60
C ARG A 125 -2.74 -14.06 -9.28
N HIS A 126 -1.52 -14.50 -9.01
CA HIS A 126 -0.32 -13.95 -9.64
C HIS A 126 -0.34 -14.17 -11.16
N PHE A 127 -0.71 -15.36 -11.60
CA PHE A 127 -0.86 -15.66 -13.02
C PHE A 127 -1.92 -14.79 -13.69
N ALA A 128 -3.06 -14.60 -13.03
CA ALA A 128 -4.12 -13.72 -13.52
C ALA A 128 -3.67 -12.26 -13.67
N LEU A 129 -2.90 -11.75 -12.70
CA LEU A 129 -2.33 -10.41 -12.77
C LEU A 129 -1.31 -10.28 -13.92
N THR A 130 -0.43 -11.26 -14.07
CA THR A 130 0.56 -11.31 -15.13
C THR A 130 -0.10 -11.30 -16.51
N GLU A 131 -1.12 -12.12 -16.71
CA GLU A 131 -1.87 -12.16 -17.96
C GLU A 131 -2.66 -10.88 -18.23
N THR A 132 -3.25 -10.29 -17.19
CA THR A 132 -3.94 -9.00 -17.31
C THR A 132 -2.97 -7.91 -17.74
N ALA A 133 -1.79 -7.82 -17.10
CA ALA A 133 -0.76 -6.86 -17.46
C ALA A 133 -0.27 -7.06 -18.91
N ARG A 134 -0.07 -8.30 -19.31
CA ARG A 134 0.31 -8.64 -20.69
C ARG A 134 -0.71 -8.16 -21.72
N CYS A 135 -1.98 -8.45 -21.48
CA CYS A 135 -3.07 -8.04 -22.37
C CYS A 135 -3.23 -6.51 -22.39
N MET A 136 -3.08 -5.85 -21.24
CA MET A 136 -3.13 -4.40 -21.16
C MET A 136 -1.96 -3.74 -21.92
N ALA A 137 -0.75 -4.26 -21.77
CA ALA A 137 0.43 -3.77 -22.50
C ALA A 137 0.26 -3.94 -24.02
N ALA A 138 -0.25 -5.09 -24.47
CA ALA A 138 -0.52 -5.33 -25.87
C ALA A 138 -1.56 -4.36 -26.47
N ARG A 139 -2.47 -3.85 -25.65
CA ARG A 139 -3.48 -2.86 -26.04
C ARG A 139 -3.03 -1.40 -25.88
N GLY A 140 -1.78 -1.17 -25.50
CA GLY A 140 -1.25 0.17 -25.25
C GLY A 140 -1.76 0.84 -23.96
N LEU A 141 -2.38 0.09 -23.06
CA LEU A 141 -2.84 0.59 -21.75
C LEU A 141 -1.70 0.66 -20.72
N LEU A 142 -0.65 -0.11 -20.91
CA LEU A 142 0.58 -0.11 -20.14
C LEU A 142 1.77 0.02 -21.07
N GLN A 143 2.84 0.63 -20.60
CA GLN A 143 4.10 0.70 -21.35
C GLN A 143 4.90 -0.60 -21.28
N SER A 144 4.73 -1.38 -20.22
CA SER A 144 5.38 -2.66 -20.01
C SER A 144 4.44 -3.66 -19.35
N ASP A 145 4.63 -4.94 -19.60
CA ASP A 145 3.94 -6.05 -18.95
C ASP A 145 4.66 -6.57 -17.70
N LYS A 146 5.79 -5.97 -17.35
CA LYS A 146 6.60 -6.40 -16.21
C LYS A 146 5.94 -6.03 -14.89
N LEU A 147 5.92 -7.00 -13.97
CA LEU A 147 5.44 -6.84 -12.61
C LEU A 147 6.62 -6.88 -11.63
N ALA A 148 6.77 -5.82 -10.85
CA ALA A 148 7.63 -5.85 -9.68
C ALA A 148 6.86 -6.50 -8.52
N ILE A 149 7.46 -7.50 -7.89
CA ILE A 149 6.87 -8.21 -6.76
C ILE A 149 7.63 -7.82 -5.50
N MET A 150 6.89 -7.31 -4.51
CA MET A 150 7.43 -7.01 -3.20
C MET A 150 6.64 -7.78 -2.14
N ASP A 151 7.35 -8.53 -1.30
CA ASP A 151 6.74 -9.29 -0.20
C ASP A 151 6.66 -8.40 1.04
N LEU A 152 5.46 -8.01 1.44
CA LEU A 152 5.25 -7.17 2.63
C LEU A 152 5.62 -7.85 3.94
N ALA A 153 5.76 -9.19 3.97
CA ALA A 153 6.25 -9.89 5.16
C ALA A 153 7.69 -9.49 5.53
N LEU A 154 8.46 -8.96 4.57
CA LEU A 154 9.80 -8.42 4.80
C LEU A 154 9.81 -7.04 5.47
N TYR A 155 8.64 -6.41 5.59
CA TYR A 155 8.46 -5.06 6.15
C TYR A 155 7.43 -5.08 7.29
N PRO A 156 7.75 -5.75 8.43
CA PRO A 156 6.74 -6.13 9.43
C PRO A 156 6.21 -4.99 10.30
N ASN A 157 6.83 -3.82 10.27
CA ASN A 157 6.46 -2.69 11.12
C ASN A 157 6.76 -1.34 10.44
N SER A 158 6.30 -0.27 11.04
CA SER A 158 6.51 1.10 10.53
C SER A 158 7.98 1.53 10.46
N GLY A 159 8.87 0.90 11.24
CA GLY A 159 10.32 1.13 11.15
C GLY A 159 10.94 0.64 9.85
N ALA A 160 10.27 -0.27 9.14
CA ALA A 160 10.70 -0.79 7.84
C ALA A 160 10.22 0.07 6.65
N GLU A 161 9.48 1.15 6.86
CA GLU A 161 8.92 1.99 5.80
C GLU A 161 10.00 2.57 4.88
N LYS A 162 11.09 3.06 5.44
CA LYS A 162 12.22 3.59 4.66
C LYS A 162 12.86 2.51 3.80
N LEU A 163 13.05 1.32 4.35
CA LEU A 163 13.58 0.17 3.60
C LEU A 163 12.62 -0.22 2.47
N PHE A 164 11.32 -0.26 2.75
CA PHE A 164 10.30 -0.53 1.73
C PHE A 164 10.38 0.44 0.57
N LEU A 165 10.50 1.75 0.83
CA LEU A 165 10.61 2.78 -0.21
C LEU A 165 11.93 2.68 -0.98
N GLN A 166 13.04 2.33 -0.31
CA GLN A 166 14.32 2.09 -0.98
C GLN A 166 14.24 0.89 -1.92
N ASP A 167 13.63 -0.20 -1.48
CA ASP A 167 13.45 -1.41 -2.28
C ASP A 167 12.48 -1.16 -3.45
N LEU A 168 11.43 -0.39 -3.21
CA LEU A 168 10.51 0.07 -4.25
C LEU A 168 11.25 0.89 -5.32
N TYR A 169 12.04 1.86 -4.91
CA TYR A 169 12.86 2.68 -5.81
C TYR A 169 13.82 1.83 -6.65
N ALA A 170 14.50 0.88 -6.01
CA ALA A 170 15.40 -0.05 -6.70
C ALA A 170 14.66 -0.95 -7.70
N ALA A 171 13.47 -1.44 -7.37
CA ALA A 171 12.64 -2.24 -8.27
C ALA A 171 12.20 -1.45 -9.51
N LEU A 172 11.93 -0.16 -9.34
CA LEU A 172 11.53 0.75 -10.42
C LEU A 172 12.69 1.15 -11.34
N HIS A 173 13.93 1.06 -10.86
CA HIS A 173 15.16 1.36 -11.60
C HIS A 173 15.92 0.11 -12.03
N ALA A 174 15.30 -1.06 -12.05
CA ALA A 174 15.97 -2.29 -12.44
C ALA A 174 16.61 -2.15 -13.85
N PRO A 175 17.88 -2.58 -14.02
CA PRO A 175 18.58 -2.42 -15.29
C PRO A 175 17.84 -3.07 -16.45
N GLY A 176 17.68 -2.33 -17.56
CA GLY A 176 17.01 -2.80 -18.76
C GLY A 176 15.50 -2.60 -18.80
N ASP A 177 14.91 -2.08 -17.74
CA ASP A 177 13.49 -1.79 -17.68
C ASP A 177 13.24 -0.29 -17.80
N THR A 178 12.70 0.13 -18.93
CA THR A 178 12.15 1.48 -19.07
C THR A 178 10.73 1.49 -18.53
N PHE A 179 10.57 1.90 -17.27
CA PHE A 179 9.26 2.16 -16.72
C PHE A 179 8.84 3.58 -17.13
N GLY A 180 7.96 3.66 -18.09
CA GLY A 180 7.36 4.93 -18.45
C GLY A 180 5.98 5.04 -17.84
N GLY A 181 5.85 5.71 -16.73
CA GLY A 181 4.58 6.22 -16.21
C GLY A 181 3.57 5.24 -15.61
N ASP A 182 3.58 3.96 -15.98
CA ASP A 182 2.60 2.98 -15.52
C ASP A 182 3.28 1.82 -14.82
N ILE A 183 3.29 1.87 -13.48
CA ILE A 183 3.96 0.88 -12.65
C ILE A 183 2.92 0.07 -11.90
N TYR A 184 2.99 -1.25 -12.07
CA TYR A 184 2.19 -2.18 -11.29
C TYR A 184 3.08 -2.89 -10.29
N ILE A 185 2.80 -2.67 -9.03
CA ILE A 185 3.41 -3.39 -7.94
C ILE A 185 2.40 -4.42 -7.47
N SER A 186 2.72 -5.68 -7.69
CA SER A 186 1.99 -6.76 -7.05
C SER A 186 2.57 -6.99 -5.67
N VAL A 187 1.82 -6.63 -4.66
CA VAL A 187 2.17 -6.91 -3.29
C VAL A 187 1.43 -8.15 -2.87
N MET A 188 2.16 -9.24 -2.67
CA MET A 188 1.61 -10.49 -2.17
C MET A 188 1.93 -10.63 -0.68
N THR A 189 0.95 -10.40 0.17
CA THR A 189 0.99 -10.81 1.57
C THR A 189 0.21 -12.10 1.75
N VAL A 190 0.81 -13.05 2.41
CA VAL A 190 0.09 -14.17 3.00
C VAL A 190 -0.40 -13.67 4.36
N LEU A 191 -1.68 -13.34 4.45
CA LEU A 191 -2.34 -13.12 5.73
C LEU A 191 -2.59 -14.50 6.34
N ASN A 192 -1.84 -14.80 7.42
CA ASN A 192 -2.12 -15.96 8.27
C ASN A 192 -3.29 -15.66 9.20
#